data_c43d7de0b801f88c17de63d1896a1a54
#
_entry.id   c43d7de0b801f88c17de63d1896a1a54
#
_cell.length_a   1.000
_cell.length_b   1.000
_cell.length_c   1.000
_cell.angle_alpha   90.00
_cell.angle_beta   90.00
_cell.angle_gamma   90.00
#
_symmetry.space_group_name_H-M   'P 1'
#
loop_
_entity.id
_entity.type
_entity.pdbx_description
1 polymer ?
#
loop_
_entity_poly.entity_id
_entity_poly.type
_entity_poly.pdbx_seq_one_letter_code
_entity_poly.pdbx_strand_id
1 'polypeptide(L)'
;MKRWLLTAALVVGAACDTQRDAAAPQRSVDPALTAALATALPTDRLVVIVNYDERVTTSDAMSAAIMNVGSGVIQFNNLDLVAAFATPAEITAIRALPNVQGVYANKQLRYAAMLHESVATIGADAVQASGITGKGVGIAILDSGIDGLYNPDLHYPDKTVQNIKVLFNLTDLFTFKGSLQKPAKAANLFVENLPNSETSVGHGTHVAGIAAGLGKASGGYYTGVAPGANLVGVGTGDVLFIFWALAGFDYILDHQQAYNIKVVNNSWGTSGPFDLQDPINKASKKVHNRGITVVFAAGNDGPNQNTLNPYSVAPWVIGVAAGCKTVPDPTNSAIHCADQTGQGRDAVLADFSSRGVPGDPLYHPDVTAPGVHIVSTRASTGTVLNVLDANHDLNLTSTCALSVANAPYYTCASGTSMATPHVVGVVALMQEAAGGSLTPDQVAAVLTQTARPLPGFALWEVGAGYVDALAAVNAVRK
;
A
#
# COMPACT_ATOMS: atom_id res chain seq x y z
N MET A 1 24.62 -65.96 14.73
CA MET A 1 24.01 -64.72 15.14
C MET A 1 24.89 -63.56 14.62
N LYS A 2 24.58 -63.01 13.47
CA LYS A 2 25.39 -61.97 12.77
C LYS A 2 24.70 -60.62 12.97
N ARG A 3 25.35 -59.68 13.62
CA ARG A 3 24.99 -58.26 13.68
C ARG A 3 25.30 -57.59 12.34
N TRP A 4 24.31 -56.93 11.75
CA TRP A 4 24.50 -56.03 10.60
C TRP A 4 24.49 -54.60 11.14
N LEU A 5 25.63 -53.93 10.99
CA LEU A 5 25.80 -52.51 11.16
C LEU A 5 25.42 -51.83 9.82
N LEU A 6 24.37 -51.03 9.83
CA LEU A 6 24.08 -50.12 8.73
C LEU A 6 24.83 -48.82 8.97
N THR A 7 25.83 -48.58 8.15
CA THR A 7 26.53 -47.30 8.04
C THR A 7 25.70 -46.38 7.16
N ALA A 8 25.12 -45.34 7.73
CA ALA A 8 24.49 -44.24 6.99
C ALA A 8 25.59 -43.36 6.39
N ALA A 9 25.75 -43.38 5.08
CA ALA A 9 26.59 -42.42 4.39
C ALA A 9 25.86 -41.11 4.26
N LEU A 10 26.41 -40.06 4.91
CA LEU A 10 26.00 -38.67 4.75
C LEU A 10 26.49 -38.21 3.35
N VAL A 11 25.56 -38.13 2.40
CA VAL A 11 25.85 -37.41 1.14
C VAL A 11 25.67 -35.93 1.40
N VAL A 12 26.81 -35.24 1.57
CA VAL A 12 26.82 -33.77 1.52
C VAL A 12 26.67 -33.39 0.06
N GLY A 13 25.44 -33.07 -0.32
CA GLY A 13 25.16 -32.45 -1.60
C GLY A 13 25.73 -31.02 -1.57
N ALA A 14 26.84 -30.79 -2.26
CA ALA A 14 27.28 -29.45 -2.60
C ALA A 14 26.21 -28.83 -3.49
N ALA A 15 25.43 -27.90 -2.94
CA ALA A 15 24.58 -27.02 -3.72
C ALA A 15 25.53 -26.21 -4.62
N CYS A 16 25.59 -26.53 -5.90
CA CYS A 16 26.13 -25.64 -6.90
C CYS A 16 25.23 -24.39 -6.89
N ASP A 17 25.75 -23.35 -6.27
CA ASP A 17 25.28 -21.99 -6.45
C ASP A 17 25.59 -21.61 -7.90
N THR A 18 24.64 -21.92 -8.79
CA THR A 18 24.67 -21.37 -10.13
C THR A 18 24.38 -19.89 -10.00
N GLN A 19 25.44 -19.10 -9.77
CA GLN A 19 25.44 -17.70 -10.14
C GLN A 19 24.87 -17.66 -11.58
N ARG A 20 23.60 -17.29 -11.69
CA ARG A 20 23.07 -16.78 -12.95
C ARG A 20 23.93 -15.58 -13.25
N ASP A 21 24.81 -15.71 -14.23
CA ASP A 21 25.47 -14.58 -14.84
C ASP A 21 24.40 -13.54 -15.09
N ALA A 22 24.47 -12.42 -14.36
CA ALA A 22 23.57 -11.32 -14.55
C ALA A 22 23.87 -10.80 -15.96
N ALA A 23 23.05 -11.21 -16.92
CA ALA A 23 23.01 -10.57 -18.22
C ALA A 23 22.94 -9.08 -17.96
N ALA A 24 23.75 -8.30 -18.69
CA ALA A 24 23.75 -6.84 -18.56
C ALA A 24 22.29 -6.37 -18.56
N PRO A 25 21.85 -5.58 -17.56
CA PRO A 25 20.45 -5.26 -17.39
C PRO A 25 19.92 -4.68 -18.70
N GLN A 26 18.98 -5.38 -19.32
CA GLN A 26 18.29 -4.89 -20.48
C GLN A 26 17.62 -3.58 -20.04
N ARG A 27 17.96 -2.46 -20.69
CA ARG A 27 17.36 -1.15 -20.40
C ARG A 27 15.85 -1.29 -20.57
N SER A 28 15.11 -1.20 -19.48
CA SER A 28 13.67 -1.39 -19.53
C SER A 28 13.01 -0.23 -20.31
N VAL A 29 12.06 -0.58 -21.18
CA VAL A 29 11.29 0.38 -21.96
C VAL A 29 9.91 0.49 -21.30
N ASP A 30 9.64 1.64 -20.68
CA ASP A 30 8.32 1.93 -20.11
C ASP A 30 7.32 2.25 -21.23
N PRO A 31 6.26 1.44 -21.42
CA PRO A 31 5.22 1.72 -22.41
C PRO A 31 4.48 3.03 -22.17
N ALA A 32 4.28 3.42 -20.92
CA ALA A 32 3.61 4.68 -20.56
C ALA A 32 4.46 5.89 -20.98
N LEU A 33 5.78 5.83 -20.76
CA LEU A 33 6.68 6.87 -21.24
C LEU A 33 6.72 6.93 -22.78
N THR A 34 6.69 5.79 -23.44
CA THR A 34 6.63 5.71 -24.90
C THR A 34 5.37 6.39 -25.44
N ALA A 35 4.22 6.13 -24.85
CA ALA A 35 2.96 6.77 -25.21
C ALA A 35 2.97 8.28 -24.93
N ALA A 36 3.49 8.70 -23.79
CA ALA A 36 3.61 10.13 -23.45
C ALA A 36 4.52 10.89 -24.42
N LEU A 37 5.65 10.29 -24.80
CA LEU A 37 6.59 10.89 -25.78
C LEU A 37 5.99 10.98 -27.18
N ALA A 38 5.09 10.08 -27.56
CA ALA A 38 4.44 10.09 -28.87
C ALA A 38 3.51 11.29 -29.07
N THR A 39 3.01 11.89 -27.99
CA THR A 39 2.06 13.01 -28.02
C THR A 39 2.67 14.34 -27.54
N ALA A 40 3.86 14.30 -26.92
CA ALA A 40 4.52 15.47 -26.38
C ALA A 40 5.08 16.38 -27.48
N LEU A 41 4.94 17.70 -27.31
CA LEU A 41 5.61 18.67 -28.12
C LEU A 41 7.13 18.70 -27.78
N PRO A 42 7.99 19.13 -28.72
CA PRO A 42 9.44 19.20 -28.47
C PRO A 42 9.85 20.05 -27.25
N THR A 43 9.01 21.01 -26.89
CA THR A 43 9.24 21.96 -25.78
C THR A 43 8.58 21.50 -24.47
N ASP A 44 7.73 20.48 -24.51
CA ASP A 44 7.05 19.99 -23.31
C ASP A 44 8.08 19.39 -22.36
N ARG A 45 7.91 19.68 -21.08
CA ARG A 45 8.71 19.05 -20.01
C ARG A 45 7.88 18.02 -19.29
N LEU A 46 8.36 16.81 -19.29
CA LEU A 46 7.76 15.68 -18.60
C LEU A 46 8.51 15.39 -17.31
N VAL A 47 7.79 14.96 -16.28
CA VAL A 47 8.42 14.35 -15.10
C VAL A 47 8.69 12.89 -15.41
N VAL A 48 9.93 12.50 -15.28
CA VAL A 48 10.36 11.10 -15.43
C VAL A 48 11.15 10.65 -14.22
N ILE A 49 11.07 9.36 -13.92
CA ILE A 49 11.85 8.71 -12.88
C ILE A 49 13.00 7.96 -13.53
N VAL A 50 14.21 8.25 -13.12
CA VAL A 50 15.43 7.63 -13.63
C VAL A 50 15.94 6.61 -12.64
N ASN A 51 15.98 5.36 -13.06
CA ASN A 51 16.58 4.24 -12.36
C ASN A 51 18.03 4.06 -12.85
N TYR A 52 18.98 3.96 -11.94
CA TYR A 52 20.39 3.79 -12.25
C TYR A 52 21.03 2.66 -11.44
N ASP A 53 22.24 2.24 -11.84
CA ASP A 53 22.97 1.19 -11.12
C ASP A 53 23.70 1.79 -9.91
N GLU A 54 23.11 1.64 -8.72
CA GLU A 54 23.65 2.12 -7.44
C GLU A 54 25.02 1.53 -7.06
N ARG A 55 25.38 0.39 -7.65
CA ARG A 55 26.66 -0.28 -7.39
C ARG A 55 27.84 0.44 -8.05
N VAL A 56 27.57 1.25 -9.07
CA VAL A 56 28.61 1.88 -9.91
C VAL A 56 28.51 3.40 -9.99
N THR A 57 27.40 3.98 -9.53
CA THR A 57 27.22 5.45 -9.50
C THR A 57 26.40 5.88 -8.29
N THR A 58 26.59 7.12 -7.86
CA THR A 58 25.84 7.71 -6.75
C THR A 58 24.71 8.59 -7.25
N SER A 59 23.72 8.89 -6.40
CA SER A 59 22.63 9.82 -6.69
C SER A 59 23.15 11.21 -7.09
N ASP A 60 24.21 11.69 -6.44
CA ASP A 60 24.84 12.99 -6.77
C ASP A 60 25.49 12.97 -8.15
N ALA A 61 26.22 11.91 -8.48
CA ALA A 61 26.86 11.76 -9.78
C ALA A 61 25.81 11.61 -10.92
N MET A 62 24.77 10.82 -10.69
CA MET A 62 23.68 10.67 -11.67
C MET A 62 22.91 11.99 -11.83
N SER A 63 22.62 12.68 -10.75
CA SER A 63 21.97 14.00 -10.81
C SER A 63 22.78 15.01 -11.58
N ALA A 64 24.08 15.08 -11.33
CA ALA A 64 24.99 15.97 -12.08
C ALA A 64 25.00 15.63 -13.59
N ALA A 65 25.04 14.34 -13.93
CA ALA A 65 24.98 13.90 -15.33
C ALA A 65 23.66 14.31 -16.02
N ILE A 66 22.53 14.17 -15.33
CA ILE A 66 21.22 14.57 -15.84
C ILE A 66 21.13 16.10 -15.97
N MET A 67 21.63 16.86 -15.00
CA MET A 67 21.66 18.32 -15.07
C MET A 67 22.51 18.82 -16.24
N ASN A 68 23.59 18.13 -16.58
CA ASN A 68 24.45 18.45 -17.70
C ASN A 68 23.75 18.27 -19.07
N VAL A 69 22.69 17.50 -19.19
CA VAL A 69 21.87 17.42 -20.40
C VAL A 69 20.72 18.45 -20.42
N GLY A 70 20.65 19.33 -19.41
CA GLY A 70 19.72 20.48 -19.42
C GLY A 70 18.47 20.24 -18.54
N SER A 71 18.34 19.10 -17.88
CA SER A 71 17.16 18.76 -17.08
C SER A 71 17.26 19.22 -15.64
N GLY A 72 16.15 19.65 -15.04
CA GLY A 72 16.03 19.79 -13.57
C GLY A 72 15.99 18.42 -12.90
N VAL A 73 16.50 18.31 -11.67
CA VAL A 73 16.59 17.04 -10.94
C VAL A 73 16.10 17.20 -9.50
N ILE A 74 15.35 16.22 -9.02
CA ILE A 74 15.01 16.04 -7.62
C ILE A 74 15.57 14.69 -7.17
N GLN A 75 16.33 14.69 -6.07
CA GLN A 75 16.88 13.50 -5.44
C GLN A 75 15.97 13.01 -4.31
N PHE A 76 15.92 11.69 -4.14
CA PHE A 76 15.37 11.05 -2.94
C PHE A 76 16.52 10.79 -1.95
N ASN A 77 16.22 10.86 -0.65
CA ASN A 77 17.26 10.66 0.37
C ASN A 77 17.64 9.18 0.57
N ASN A 78 16.66 8.30 0.42
CA ASN A 78 16.81 6.88 0.74
C ASN A 78 16.58 5.96 -0.45
N LEU A 79 16.21 6.51 -1.60
CA LEU A 79 15.94 5.73 -2.82
C LEU A 79 17.05 5.96 -3.83
N ASP A 80 17.52 4.89 -4.45
CA ASP A 80 18.53 4.94 -5.51
C ASP A 80 17.85 5.24 -6.87
N LEU A 81 17.12 6.36 -6.85
CA LEU A 81 16.33 6.90 -7.94
C LEU A 81 16.49 8.43 -7.95
N VAL A 82 16.27 9.03 -9.11
CA VAL A 82 16.14 10.49 -9.23
C VAL A 82 14.94 10.81 -10.13
N ALA A 83 14.24 11.90 -9.81
CA ALA A 83 13.23 12.44 -10.72
C ALA A 83 13.87 13.54 -11.60
N ALA A 84 13.54 13.56 -12.87
CA ALA A 84 14.01 14.56 -13.82
C ALA A 84 12.84 15.27 -14.49
N PHE A 85 13.04 16.58 -14.81
CA PHE A 85 12.11 17.42 -15.56
C PHE A 85 12.72 17.67 -16.93
N ALA A 86 12.30 16.90 -17.91
CA ALA A 86 13.02 16.80 -19.17
C ALA A 86 12.11 16.92 -20.39
N THR A 87 12.61 17.58 -21.43
CA THR A 87 12.00 17.56 -22.76
C THR A 87 12.19 16.20 -23.43
N PRO A 88 11.44 15.86 -24.48
CA PRO A 88 11.63 14.59 -25.22
C PRO A 88 13.09 14.37 -25.68
N ALA A 89 13.79 15.44 -26.10
CA ALA A 89 15.19 15.36 -26.49
C ALA A 89 16.11 15.07 -25.29
N GLU A 90 15.87 15.74 -24.15
CA GLU A 90 16.62 15.52 -22.92
C GLU A 90 16.36 14.12 -22.36
N ILE A 91 15.12 13.59 -22.42
CA ILE A 91 14.79 12.21 -22.03
C ILE A 91 15.58 11.20 -22.86
N THR A 92 15.70 11.45 -24.17
CA THR A 92 16.52 10.61 -25.06
C THR A 92 17.99 10.64 -24.65
N ALA A 93 18.52 11.81 -24.30
CA ALA A 93 19.89 11.96 -23.81
C ALA A 93 20.09 11.28 -22.44
N ILE A 94 19.13 11.42 -21.51
CA ILE A 94 19.16 10.75 -20.19
C ILE A 94 19.18 9.22 -20.35
N ARG A 95 18.36 8.68 -21.26
CA ARG A 95 18.36 7.23 -21.56
C ARG A 95 19.72 6.72 -22.07
N ALA A 96 20.50 7.59 -22.71
CA ALA A 96 21.81 7.24 -23.25
C ALA A 96 22.95 7.35 -22.21
N LEU A 97 22.71 7.99 -21.05
CA LEU A 97 23.73 8.17 -20.02
C LEU A 97 24.26 6.80 -19.52
N PRO A 98 25.56 6.74 -19.18
CA PRO A 98 26.13 5.57 -18.51
C PRO A 98 25.36 5.25 -17.21
N ASN A 99 25.24 3.96 -16.92
CA ASN A 99 24.64 3.44 -15.67
C ASN A 99 23.12 3.68 -15.51
N VAL A 100 22.44 4.32 -16.46
CA VAL A 100 20.98 4.39 -16.50
C VAL A 100 20.42 3.01 -16.89
N GLN A 101 19.61 2.45 -16.02
CA GLN A 101 18.94 1.15 -16.20
C GLN A 101 17.56 1.30 -16.83
N GLY A 102 16.84 2.40 -16.52
CA GLY A 102 15.53 2.69 -17.08
C GLY A 102 15.10 4.12 -16.83
N VAL A 103 14.18 4.61 -17.66
CA VAL A 103 13.50 5.89 -17.49
C VAL A 103 12.00 5.67 -17.63
N TYR A 104 11.26 6.03 -16.60
CA TYR A 104 9.83 5.72 -16.42
C TYR A 104 9.00 6.99 -16.41
N ALA A 105 7.78 6.90 -16.93
CA ALA A 105 6.82 8.00 -16.82
C ALA A 105 6.36 8.16 -15.36
N ASN A 106 6.09 9.41 -14.97
CA ASN A 106 5.35 9.72 -13.75
C ASN A 106 3.85 9.48 -14.00
N LYS A 107 3.45 8.20 -14.10
CA LYS A 107 2.05 7.82 -14.37
C LYS A 107 1.17 8.02 -13.14
N GLN A 108 -0.11 8.29 -13.38
CA GLN A 108 -1.13 8.37 -12.35
C GLN A 108 -1.39 6.98 -11.77
N LEU A 109 -1.54 6.92 -10.45
CA LEU A 109 -1.99 5.77 -9.70
C LEU A 109 -3.46 5.93 -9.31
N ARG A 110 -4.19 4.85 -9.07
CA ARG A 110 -5.63 4.88 -8.78
C ARG A 110 -5.92 4.44 -7.36
N TYR A 111 -6.87 5.14 -6.73
CA TYR A 111 -7.52 4.72 -5.48
C TYR A 111 -8.74 3.87 -5.79
N ALA A 112 -9.17 3.04 -4.82
CA ALA A 112 -10.33 2.19 -4.95
C ALA A 112 -11.14 2.13 -3.64
N ALA A 113 -12.46 2.18 -3.68
CA ALA A 113 -13.31 2.37 -2.50
C ALA A 113 -14.61 1.54 -2.44
N MET A 114 -15.11 1.26 -1.26
CA MET A 114 -16.44 0.97 -0.57
C MET A 114 -16.54 -0.27 0.39
N LEU A 115 -17.25 -0.46 1.43
CA LEU A 115 -17.36 -0.60 2.85
C LEU A 115 -18.06 -1.73 3.65
N HIS A 116 -18.06 -1.91 4.92
CA HIS A 116 -18.68 -1.97 6.27
C HIS A 116 -18.28 -3.14 7.20
N GLU A 117 -18.14 -2.89 8.56
CA GLU A 117 -17.82 -3.72 9.75
C GLU A 117 -17.04 -5.02 9.55
N SER A 118 -15.81 -5.04 10.08
CA SER A 118 -14.89 -6.06 9.65
C SER A 118 -13.88 -6.54 10.69
N VAL A 119 -13.77 -5.83 11.81
CA VAL A 119 -12.79 -6.13 12.86
C VAL A 119 -13.10 -7.51 13.50
N ALA A 120 -14.38 -7.78 13.80
CA ALA A 120 -14.81 -9.07 14.31
C ALA A 120 -14.67 -10.21 13.29
N THR A 121 -14.83 -9.91 11.99
CA THR A 121 -14.69 -10.91 10.93
C THR A 121 -13.31 -11.56 10.90
N ILE A 122 -12.28 -10.79 11.25
CA ILE A 122 -10.88 -11.27 11.31
C ILE A 122 -10.43 -11.65 12.73
N GLY A 123 -11.31 -11.60 13.74
CA GLY A 123 -10.99 -11.92 15.12
C GLY A 123 -10.11 -10.89 15.83
N ALA A 124 -10.01 -9.67 15.32
CA ALA A 124 -9.19 -8.63 15.93
C ALA A 124 -9.83 -8.04 17.19
N ASP A 125 -11.15 -8.09 17.34
CA ASP A 125 -11.87 -7.79 18.57
C ASP A 125 -11.43 -8.66 19.75
N ALA A 126 -11.25 -9.95 19.54
CA ALA A 126 -10.72 -10.87 20.54
C ALA A 126 -9.27 -10.56 20.93
N VAL A 127 -8.44 -10.11 19.96
CA VAL A 127 -7.09 -9.64 20.22
C VAL A 127 -7.11 -8.37 21.06
N GLN A 128 -7.94 -7.39 20.70
CA GLN A 128 -8.12 -6.14 21.45
C GLN A 128 -8.60 -6.41 22.88
N ALA A 129 -9.56 -7.33 23.05
CA ALA A 129 -10.05 -7.75 24.38
C ALA A 129 -8.95 -8.39 25.24
N SER A 130 -7.90 -8.97 24.62
CA SER A 130 -6.73 -9.48 25.34
C SER A 130 -5.73 -8.39 25.76
N GLY A 131 -6.00 -7.12 25.45
CA GLY A 131 -5.16 -5.97 25.75
C GLY A 131 -4.10 -5.64 24.71
N ILE A 132 -4.04 -6.36 23.59
CA ILE A 132 -3.14 -6.08 22.46
C ILE A 132 -3.91 -5.21 21.45
N THR A 133 -3.43 -3.99 21.22
CA THR A 133 -4.14 -2.95 20.46
C THR A 133 -3.27 -2.28 19.38
N GLY A 134 -2.03 -2.75 19.18
CA GLY A 134 -1.02 -2.12 18.32
C GLY A 134 -0.20 -1.03 19.01
N LYS A 135 -0.26 -0.97 20.35
CA LYS A 135 0.38 0.08 21.17
C LYS A 135 1.88 0.15 20.90
N GLY A 136 2.36 1.38 20.67
CA GLY A 136 3.77 1.65 20.42
C GLY A 136 4.22 1.39 18.98
N VAL A 137 3.33 0.95 18.09
CA VAL A 137 3.62 0.71 16.69
C VAL A 137 3.19 1.90 15.84
N GLY A 138 4.05 2.37 14.95
CA GLY A 138 3.73 3.36 13.92
C GLY A 138 3.21 2.69 12.65
N ILE A 139 2.08 3.16 12.16
CA ILE A 139 1.48 2.80 10.87
C ILE A 139 1.58 4.00 9.94
N ALA A 140 2.29 3.87 8.82
CA ALA A 140 2.29 4.89 7.78
C ALA A 140 1.12 4.67 6.81
N ILE A 141 0.36 5.71 6.54
CA ILE A 141 -0.72 5.73 5.55
C ILE A 141 -0.26 6.61 4.38
N LEU A 142 0.25 5.96 3.33
CA LEU A 142 0.65 6.64 2.10
C LEU A 142 -0.55 6.66 1.15
N ASP A 143 -1.29 7.78 1.17
CA ASP A 143 -2.61 7.88 0.55
C ASP A 143 -2.99 9.35 0.25
N SER A 144 -4.28 9.68 0.04
CA SER A 144 -4.74 11.04 -0.23
C SER A 144 -4.47 12.03 0.90
N GLY A 145 -4.51 11.57 2.14
CA GLY A 145 -4.30 12.36 3.37
C GLY A 145 -5.07 11.79 4.55
N ILE A 146 -4.95 12.41 5.71
CA ILE A 146 -5.74 12.10 6.92
C ILE A 146 -6.36 13.40 7.46
N ASP A 147 -7.68 13.36 7.72
CA ASP A 147 -8.37 14.41 8.46
C ASP A 147 -8.34 14.12 9.97
N GLY A 148 -7.24 14.50 10.61
CA GLY A 148 -7.08 14.43 12.06
C GLY A 148 -7.63 15.65 12.79
N LEU A 149 -8.19 16.64 12.08
CA LEU A 149 -8.78 17.83 12.67
C LEU A 149 -10.23 17.60 13.07
N TYR A 150 -11.01 17.03 12.15
CA TYR A 150 -12.46 16.92 12.33
C TYR A 150 -12.86 15.60 13.00
N ASN A 151 -12.23 14.49 12.60
CA ASN A 151 -12.64 13.18 13.08
C ASN A 151 -11.96 12.83 14.42
N PRO A 152 -12.74 12.64 15.51
CA PRO A 152 -12.18 12.37 16.84
C PRO A 152 -11.47 11.03 16.95
N ASP A 153 -11.69 10.12 16.00
CA ASP A 153 -11.04 8.80 15.96
C ASP A 153 -9.60 8.88 15.44
N LEU A 154 -9.27 9.95 14.72
CA LEU A 154 -7.98 10.17 14.08
C LEU A 154 -7.26 11.42 14.60
N HIS A 155 -7.72 11.98 15.72
CA HIS A 155 -7.32 13.30 16.23
C HIS A 155 -5.80 13.50 16.20
N TYR A 156 -5.37 14.61 15.55
CA TYR A 156 -3.99 15.09 15.57
C TYR A 156 -3.77 16.01 16.80
N PRO A 157 -2.65 15.91 17.52
CA PRO A 157 -1.51 15.03 17.29
C PRO A 157 -1.56 13.71 18.09
N ASP A 158 -2.66 13.39 18.77
CA ASP A 158 -2.71 12.31 19.77
C ASP A 158 -2.76 10.92 19.12
N LYS A 159 -3.51 10.80 18.01
CA LYS A 159 -3.69 9.55 17.27
C LYS A 159 -2.91 9.54 15.96
N THR A 160 -3.07 10.58 15.18
CA THR A 160 -2.23 10.87 14.03
C THR A 160 -1.05 11.71 14.53
N VAL A 161 0.05 11.03 14.89
CA VAL A 161 1.21 11.66 15.55
C VAL A 161 2.06 12.50 14.62
N GLN A 162 1.98 12.23 13.31
CA GLN A 162 2.50 13.08 12.25
C GLN A 162 1.55 13.05 11.06
N ASN A 163 1.38 14.19 10.44
CA ASN A 163 0.51 14.31 9.28
C ASN A 163 1.10 15.33 8.31
N ILE A 164 1.45 14.87 7.12
CA ILE A 164 2.16 15.65 6.11
C ILE A 164 1.39 15.67 4.80
N LYS A 165 1.65 16.70 4.02
CA LYS A 165 1.11 16.85 2.67
C LYS A 165 2.16 17.36 1.71
N VAL A 166 2.16 16.85 0.48
CA VAL A 166 2.93 17.42 -0.61
C VAL A 166 2.48 18.85 -0.92
N LEU A 167 3.45 19.75 -1.05
CA LEU A 167 3.23 21.18 -1.18
C LEU A 167 2.79 21.65 -2.57
N PHE A 168 3.03 20.85 -3.61
CA PHE A 168 2.97 21.37 -4.97
C PHE A 168 2.15 20.49 -5.90
N ASN A 169 1.39 21.14 -6.78
CA ASN A 169 1.13 20.52 -8.05
C ASN A 169 2.46 20.50 -8.85
N LEU A 170 2.66 19.50 -9.68
CA LEU A 170 3.90 19.35 -10.47
C LEU A 170 4.15 20.57 -11.36
N THR A 171 3.11 21.34 -11.73
CA THR A 171 3.19 22.55 -12.55
C THR A 171 3.98 23.65 -11.87
N ASP A 172 3.88 23.78 -10.54
CA ASP A 172 4.61 24.80 -9.78
C ASP A 172 6.10 24.49 -9.70
N LEU A 173 6.47 23.19 -9.66
CA LEU A 173 7.87 22.77 -9.83
C LEU A 173 8.44 23.14 -11.19
N PHE A 174 7.64 23.16 -12.26
CA PHE A 174 8.07 23.58 -13.61
C PHE A 174 8.30 25.07 -13.73
N THR A 175 7.57 25.89 -12.96
CA THR A 175 7.74 27.36 -12.96
C THR A 175 8.93 27.81 -12.11
N PHE A 176 9.49 26.94 -11.29
CA PHE A 176 10.72 27.20 -10.53
C PHE A 176 11.94 27.24 -11.48
N LYS A 177 11.93 28.24 -12.38
CA LYS A 177 13.07 28.58 -13.26
C LYS A 177 14.25 29.18 -12.50
N GLY A 178 14.31 29.04 -11.18
CA GLY A 178 15.51 29.33 -10.43
C GLY A 178 16.58 28.31 -10.80
N SER A 179 17.72 28.78 -11.25
CA SER A 179 18.92 27.97 -11.48
C SER A 179 19.17 27.04 -10.27
N LEU A 180 18.64 25.83 -10.35
CA LEU A 180 19.00 24.78 -9.40
C LEU A 180 20.47 24.43 -9.68
N GLN A 181 21.38 25.19 -9.07
CA GLN A 181 22.82 24.86 -9.08
C GLN A 181 23.09 23.55 -8.32
N LYS A 182 22.09 23.05 -7.57
CA LYS A 182 22.11 21.78 -6.84
C LYS A 182 20.76 21.08 -6.97
N PRO A 183 20.73 19.72 -6.95
CA PRO A 183 19.49 18.96 -6.94
C PRO A 183 18.63 19.33 -5.72
N ALA A 184 17.31 19.48 -5.90
CA ALA A 184 16.38 19.56 -4.78
C ALA A 184 16.25 18.19 -4.09
N LYS A 185 15.92 18.18 -2.83
CA LYS A 185 15.65 16.94 -2.05
C LYS A 185 14.15 16.73 -1.95
N ALA A 186 13.68 15.49 -2.14
CA ALA A 186 12.27 15.14 -2.08
C ALA A 186 11.67 15.42 -0.69
N ALA A 187 12.44 15.26 0.39
CA ALA A 187 12.02 15.58 1.75
C ALA A 187 11.59 17.05 1.94
N ASN A 188 12.09 17.97 1.13
CA ASN A 188 11.72 19.39 1.21
C ASN A 188 10.39 19.72 0.50
N LEU A 189 9.70 18.71 -0.02
CA LEU A 189 8.46 18.88 -0.79
C LEU A 189 7.20 18.67 0.06
N PHE A 190 7.34 18.44 1.37
CA PHE A 190 6.22 18.24 2.28
C PHE A 190 6.04 19.42 3.23
N VAL A 191 4.77 19.72 3.54
CA VAL A 191 4.40 20.45 4.75
C VAL A 191 4.09 19.43 5.84
N GLU A 192 4.68 19.65 7.00
CA GLU A 192 4.54 18.78 8.15
C GLU A 192 3.60 19.37 9.21
N ASN A 193 3.21 18.51 10.16
CA ASN A 193 2.45 18.89 11.34
C ASN A 193 1.08 19.48 11.00
N LEU A 194 0.42 18.92 10.00
CA LEU A 194 -0.91 19.37 9.59
C LEU A 194 -1.99 18.66 10.39
N PRO A 195 -2.93 19.37 11.02
CA PRO A 195 -4.11 18.75 11.62
C PRO A 195 -4.96 18.00 10.60
N ASN A 196 -4.99 18.48 9.36
CA ASN A 196 -5.69 17.85 8.24
C ASN A 196 -4.80 17.93 6.99
N SER A 197 -4.43 16.78 6.43
CA SER A 197 -3.72 16.65 5.15
C SER A 197 -4.63 16.17 4.01
N GLU A 198 -5.89 15.80 4.31
CA GLU A 198 -6.87 15.41 3.31
C GLU A 198 -7.32 16.63 2.49
N THR A 199 -7.64 16.43 1.21
CA THR A 199 -8.18 17.49 0.34
C THR A 199 -9.61 17.24 -0.06
N SER A 200 -9.85 16.40 -1.07
CA SER A 200 -11.18 16.20 -1.61
C SER A 200 -11.57 14.73 -1.79
N VAL A 201 -10.63 13.79 -1.66
CA VAL A 201 -10.90 12.37 -1.91
C VAL A 201 -11.53 11.69 -0.69
N GLY A 202 -10.99 11.90 0.50
CA GLY A 202 -11.44 11.26 1.75
C GLY A 202 -10.93 9.81 1.93
N HIS A 203 -10.23 9.27 0.94
CA HIS A 203 -9.84 7.87 0.89
C HIS A 203 -8.82 7.52 1.99
N GLY A 204 -7.75 8.29 2.14
CA GLY A 204 -6.72 8.03 3.15
C GLY A 204 -7.25 8.18 4.58
N THR A 205 -8.18 9.10 4.83
CA THR A 205 -8.88 9.22 6.10
C THR A 205 -9.66 7.94 6.42
N HIS A 206 -10.36 7.39 5.43
CA HIS A 206 -11.14 6.17 5.58
C HIS A 206 -10.23 4.95 5.86
N VAL A 207 -9.16 4.81 5.10
CA VAL A 207 -8.12 3.78 5.25
C VAL A 207 -7.47 3.85 6.65
N ALA A 208 -7.14 5.04 7.12
CA ALA A 208 -6.55 5.27 8.45
C ALA A 208 -7.49 4.78 9.57
N GLY A 209 -8.79 5.04 9.44
CA GLY A 209 -9.79 4.58 10.40
C GLY A 209 -9.89 3.06 10.49
N ILE A 210 -9.85 2.35 9.36
CA ILE A 210 -9.84 0.87 9.34
C ILE A 210 -8.60 0.34 10.06
N ALA A 211 -7.43 0.89 9.74
CA ALA A 211 -6.18 0.41 10.33
C ALA A 211 -6.14 0.64 11.84
N ALA A 212 -6.57 1.82 12.31
CA ALA A 212 -6.30 2.20 13.69
C ALA A 212 -7.26 3.24 14.31
N GLY A 213 -8.43 3.50 13.75
CA GLY A 213 -9.41 4.42 14.31
C GLY A 213 -9.81 4.08 15.74
N LEU A 214 -10.05 5.11 16.57
CA LEU A 214 -10.36 4.93 18.00
C LEU A 214 -11.81 4.54 18.27
N GLY A 215 -12.72 4.69 17.30
CA GLY A 215 -14.16 4.44 17.46
C GLY A 215 -14.86 5.43 18.41
N LYS A 216 -14.22 6.53 18.82
CA LYS A 216 -14.76 7.48 19.80
C LYS A 216 -16.11 8.06 19.39
N ALA A 217 -16.26 8.42 18.11
CA ALA A 217 -17.49 9.01 17.59
C ALA A 217 -18.68 8.03 17.62
N SER A 218 -18.41 6.72 17.62
CA SER A 218 -19.42 5.65 17.64
C SER A 218 -19.54 4.94 19.00
N GLY A 219 -18.91 5.43 20.04
CA GLY A 219 -18.89 4.75 21.33
C GLY A 219 -18.15 3.38 21.32
N GLY A 220 -17.18 3.22 20.42
CA GLY A 220 -16.38 2.01 20.25
C GLY A 220 -16.87 1.07 19.15
N TYR A 221 -18.02 1.35 18.52
CA TYR A 221 -18.63 0.43 17.54
C TYR A 221 -17.81 0.32 16.25
N TYR A 222 -17.32 1.44 15.71
CA TYR A 222 -16.47 1.49 14.52
C TYR A 222 -14.98 1.65 14.86
N THR A 223 -14.51 0.87 15.82
CA THR A 223 -13.08 0.84 16.19
C THR A 223 -12.28 0.16 15.08
N GLY A 224 -11.11 0.70 14.74
CA GLY A 224 -10.18 0.09 13.80
C GLY A 224 -9.49 -1.16 14.35
N VAL A 225 -8.73 -1.85 13.50
CA VAL A 225 -8.08 -3.13 13.83
C VAL A 225 -7.03 -2.97 14.95
N ALA A 226 -6.23 -1.91 14.91
CA ALA A 226 -5.17 -1.65 15.88
C ALA A 226 -5.33 -0.26 16.53
N PRO A 227 -6.36 -0.05 17.39
CA PRO A 227 -6.69 1.28 17.89
C PRO A 227 -5.63 1.89 18.82
N GLY A 228 -4.68 1.12 19.32
CA GLY A 228 -3.53 1.60 20.10
C GLY A 228 -2.32 2.01 19.28
N ALA A 229 -2.28 1.70 17.98
CA ALA A 229 -1.19 2.09 17.10
C ALA A 229 -1.22 3.60 16.78
N ASN A 230 -0.06 4.18 16.51
CA ASN A 230 0.06 5.55 16.05
C ASN A 230 -0.05 5.64 14.54
N LEU A 231 -0.68 6.68 14.03
CA LEU A 231 -0.79 6.94 12.59
C LEU A 231 0.21 8.01 12.15
N VAL A 232 0.85 7.76 11.01
CA VAL A 232 1.67 8.73 10.27
C VAL A 232 1.03 8.94 8.91
N GLY A 233 0.34 10.05 8.73
CA GLY A 233 -0.32 10.42 7.49
C GLY A 233 0.69 10.97 6.48
N VAL A 234 0.77 10.35 5.30
CA VAL A 234 1.60 10.81 4.19
C VAL A 234 0.67 11.13 3.02
N GLY A 235 0.14 12.35 3.03
CA GLY A 235 -0.85 12.84 2.08
C GLY A 235 -0.22 13.24 0.76
N THR A 236 -0.61 12.56 -0.33
CA THR A 236 -0.16 12.84 -1.69
C THR A 236 -1.13 13.71 -2.48
N GLY A 237 -2.26 14.08 -1.85
CA GLY A 237 -3.30 14.92 -2.47
C GLY A 237 -4.32 14.12 -3.29
N ASP A 238 -5.10 14.82 -4.10
CA ASP A 238 -6.25 14.26 -4.82
C ASP A 238 -5.88 13.30 -5.95
N VAL A 239 -4.66 13.40 -6.46
CA VAL A 239 -4.15 12.55 -7.52
C VAL A 239 -2.77 12.03 -7.13
N LEU A 240 -2.65 10.72 -7.07
CA LEU A 240 -1.39 10.05 -6.78
C LEU A 240 -0.63 9.77 -8.07
N PHE A 241 0.58 10.31 -8.17
CA PHE A 241 1.56 9.99 -9.20
C PHE A 241 2.75 9.21 -8.61
N ILE A 242 3.47 8.46 -9.44
CA ILE A 242 4.67 7.71 -9.03
C ILE A 242 5.63 8.59 -8.24
N PHE A 243 5.90 9.81 -8.72
CA PHE A 243 6.81 10.74 -8.04
C PHE A 243 6.41 11.00 -6.57
N TRP A 244 5.11 11.23 -6.30
CA TRP A 244 4.64 11.49 -4.94
C TRP A 244 4.65 10.24 -4.06
N ALA A 245 4.36 9.07 -4.64
CA ALA A 245 4.50 7.81 -3.92
C ALA A 245 5.97 7.54 -3.51
N LEU A 246 6.92 7.80 -4.41
CA LEU A 246 8.35 7.70 -4.12
C LEU A 246 8.79 8.69 -3.05
N ALA A 247 8.35 9.95 -3.14
CA ALA A 247 8.63 10.96 -2.11
C ALA A 247 8.05 10.53 -0.75
N GLY A 248 6.86 9.94 -0.73
CA GLY A 248 6.24 9.38 0.47
C GLY A 248 7.05 8.24 1.08
N PHE A 249 7.53 7.28 0.27
CA PHE A 249 8.42 6.23 0.75
C PHE A 249 9.73 6.77 1.31
N ASP A 250 10.31 7.78 0.65
CA ASP A 250 11.54 8.43 1.11
C ASP A 250 11.33 9.11 2.48
N TYR A 251 10.21 9.81 2.66
CA TYR A 251 9.83 10.40 3.94
C TYR A 251 9.64 9.34 5.04
N ILE A 252 8.97 8.23 4.73
CA ILE A 252 8.74 7.12 5.68
C ILE A 252 10.08 6.54 6.14
N LEU A 253 11.05 6.38 5.24
CA LEU A 253 12.38 5.87 5.55
C LEU A 253 13.18 6.85 6.42
N ASP A 254 13.10 8.15 6.15
CA ASP A 254 13.77 9.19 6.95
C ASP A 254 13.20 9.22 8.39
N HIS A 255 11.90 8.99 8.56
CA HIS A 255 11.20 9.15 9.83
C HIS A 255 10.85 7.83 10.53
N GLN A 256 11.33 6.69 10.01
CA GLN A 256 11.03 5.35 10.55
C GLN A 256 11.28 5.25 12.06
N GLN A 257 12.42 5.74 12.51
CA GLN A 257 12.82 5.64 13.92
C GLN A 257 12.03 6.61 14.80
N ALA A 258 11.81 7.83 14.32
CA ALA A 258 11.11 8.88 15.07
C ALA A 258 9.69 8.48 15.46
N TYR A 259 8.99 7.77 14.55
CA TYR A 259 7.61 7.35 14.76
C TYR A 259 7.47 5.83 14.93
N ASN A 260 8.56 5.09 15.06
CA ASN A 260 8.58 3.61 15.16
C ASN A 260 7.70 2.94 14.09
N ILE A 261 7.86 3.38 12.82
CA ILE A 261 7.08 2.87 11.71
C ILE A 261 7.47 1.41 11.44
N LYS A 262 6.52 0.50 11.54
CA LYS A 262 6.68 -0.95 11.31
C LYS A 262 5.95 -1.45 10.06
N VAL A 263 4.98 -0.69 9.60
CA VAL A 263 4.17 -1.08 8.45
C VAL A 263 3.72 0.14 7.67
N VAL A 264 3.64 0.02 6.35
CA VAL A 264 3.07 1.03 5.45
C VAL A 264 1.91 0.45 4.67
N ASN A 265 0.81 1.20 4.66
CA ASN A 265 -0.39 0.94 3.87
C ASN A 265 -0.29 1.64 2.52
N ASN A 266 -0.51 0.86 1.45
CA ASN A 266 -0.56 1.35 0.08
C ASN A 266 -1.87 0.87 -0.58
N SER A 267 -2.96 1.59 -0.29
CA SER A 267 -4.29 1.31 -0.82
C SER A 267 -4.50 1.91 -2.21
N TRP A 268 -3.54 1.72 -3.11
CA TRP A 268 -3.49 2.27 -4.46
C TRP A 268 -2.69 1.38 -5.40
N GLY A 269 -2.79 1.63 -6.69
CA GLY A 269 -2.04 0.86 -7.68
C GLY A 269 -2.23 1.34 -9.11
N THR A 270 -1.89 0.47 -10.03
CA THR A 270 -2.01 0.64 -11.49
C THR A 270 -2.29 -0.71 -12.13
N SER A 271 -2.51 -0.73 -13.44
CA SER A 271 -2.56 -1.93 -14.26
C SER A 271 -1.26 -2.13 -15.03
N GLY A 272 -0.98 -3.34 -15.44
CA GLY A 272 0.18 -3.72 -16.24
C GLY A 272 0.96 -4.90 -15.66
N PRO A 273 2.01 -5.37 -16.34
CA PRO A 273 2.84 -6.46 -15.85
C PRO A 273 3.73 -6.01 -14.67
N PHE A 274 4.09 -6.98 -13.82
CA PHE A 274 5.11 -6.78 -12.81
C PHE A 274 6.49 -6.56 -13.45
N ASP A 275 7.20 -5.52 -13.02
CA ASP A 275 8.57 -5.22 -13.42
C ASP A 275 9.43 -4.98 -12.17
N LEU A 276 10.48 -5.79 -12.00
CA LEU A 276 11.46 -5.63 -10.91
C LEU A 276 12.18 -4.28 -10.93
N GLN A 277 12.27 -3.65 -12.08
CA GLN A 277 12.94 -2.36 -12.28
C GLN A 277 12.00 -1.16 -12.14
N ASP A 278 10.67 -1.39 -12.05
CA ASP A 278 9.71 -0.31 -11.80
C ASP A 278 10.10 0.47 -10.54
N PRO A 279 10.09 1.79 -10.58
CA PRO A 279 10.49 2.64 -9.45
C PRO A 279 9.76 2.34 -8.15
N ILE A 280 8.46 2.05 -8.20
CA ILE A 280 7.68 1.71 -7.00
C ILE A 280 8.13 0.36 -6.42
N ASN A 281 8.39 -0.64 -7.28
CA ASN A 281 8.89 -1.94 -6.83
C ASN A 281 10.29 -1.81 -6.20
N LYS A 282 11.17 -0.98 -6.75
CA LYS A 282 12.47 -0.70 -6.13
C LYS A 282 12.33 0.01 -4.79
N ALA A 283 11.48 1.01 -4.70
CA ALA A 283 11.25 1.76 -3.47
C ALA A 283 10.64 0.87 -2.38
N SER A 284 9.59 0.09 -2.71
CA SER A 284 8.97 -0.85 -1.77
C SER A 284 9.96 -1.89 -1.26
N LYS A 285 10.86 -2.39 -2.12
CA LYS A 285 11.94 -3.30 -1.71
C LYS A 285 12.89 -2.64 -0.71
N LYS A 286 13.23 -1.37 -0.92
CA LYS A 286 14.09 -0.63 0.02
C LYS A 286 13.40 -0.43 1.38
N VAL A 287 12.11 -0.13 1.39
CA VAL A 287 11.28 -0.02 2.60
C VAL A 287 11.24 -1.36 3.34
N HIS A 288 10.98 -2.47 2.64
CA HIS A 288 11.03 -3.82 3.18
C HIS A 288 12.41 -4.15 3.81
N ASN A 289 13.50 -3.87 3.09
CA ASN A 289 14.86 -4.13 3.55
C ASN A 289 15.26 -3.32 4.80
N ARG A 290 14.55 -2.22 5.07
CA ARG A 290 14.69 -1.42 6.31
C ARG A 290 13.84 -1.97 7.46
N GLY A 291 13.17 -3.11 7.26
CA GLY A 291 12.37 -3.78 8.28
C GLY A 291 10.95 -3.22 8.43
N ILE A 292 10.43 -2.50 7.44
CA ILE A 292 9.05 -2.03 7.40
C ILE A 292 8.25 -2.97 6.52
N THR A 293 7.17 -3.55 7.05
CA THR A 293 6.23 -4.36 6.26
C THR A 293 5.49 -3.48 5.24
N VAL A 294 5.54 -3.87 3.97
CA VAL A 294 4.86 -3.15 2.89
C VAL A 294 3.62 -3.93 2.49
N VAL A 295 2.45 -3.29 2.57
CA VAL A 295 1.17 -3.92 2.22
C VAL A 295 0.54 -3.15 1.08
N PHE A 296 0.11 -3.85 0.03
CA PHE A 296 -0.54 -3.29 -1.16
C PHE A 296 -1.92 -3.88 -1.41
N ALA A 297 -2.81 -3.06 -1.91
CA ALA A 297 -4.08 -3.50 -2.46
C ALA A 297 -3.85 -4.32 -3.74
N ALA A 298 -4.50 -5.49 -3.85
CA ALA A 298 -4.36 -6.38 -5.00
C ALA A 298 -4.93 -5.79 -6.30
N GLY A 299 -5.82 -4.79 -6.21
CA GLY A 299 -6.49 -4.15 -7.35
C GLY A 299 -7.97 -4.53 -7.44
N ASN A 300 -8.73 -3.77 -8.25
CA ASN A 300 -10.18 -3.91 -8.36
C ASN A 300 -10.64 -4.14 -9.81
N ASP A 301 -9.80 -4.76 -10.61
CA ASP A 301 -10.06 -5.06 -12.02
C ASP A 301 -10.51 -6.53 -12.23
N GLY A 302 -10.96 -7.23 -11.12
CA GLY A 302 -11.52 -8.58 -11.18
C GLY A 302 -12.80 -8.68 -12.02
N PRO A 303 -13.38 -9.87 -12.18
CA PRO A 303 -12.96 -11.18 -11.69
C PRO A 303 -12.01 -11.96 -12.61
N ASN A 304 -11.54 -11.36 -13.70
CA ASN A 304 -10.70 -12.04 -14.68
C ASN A 304 -9.31 -12.34 -14.13
N GLN A 305 -8.65 -13.31 -14.75
CA GLN A 305 -7.25 -13.64 -14.47
C GLN A 305 -6.31 -12.51 -14.92
N ASN A 306 -5.14 -12.44 -14.30
CA ASN A 306 -4.07 -11.50 -14.65
C ASN A 306 -4.49 -10.02 -14.56
N THR A 307 -5.20 -9.68 -13.49
CA THR A 307 -5.69 -8.32 -13.22
C THR A 307 -5.05 -7.67 -12.00
N LEU A 308 -4.07 -8.36 -11.36
CA LEU A 308 -3.40 -7.83 -10.16
C LEU A 308 -2.71 -6.49 -10.41
N ASN A 309 -2.79 -5.65 -9.42
CA ASN A 309 -1.91 -4.50 -9.28
C ASN A 309 -0.45 -4.96 -9.30
N PRO A 310 0.40 -4.53 -10.26
CA PRO A 310 1.76 -5.01 -10.38
C PRO A 310 2.64 -4.73 -9.16
N TYR A 311 2.24 -3.78 -8.31
CA TYR A 311 2.96 -3.48 -7.07
C TYR A 311 2.62 -4.45 -5.94
N SER A 312 1.48 -5.13 -6.02
CA SER A 312 1.09 -6.17 -5.06
C SER A 312 1.70 -7.55 -5.35
N VAL A 313 2.35 -7.72 -6.51
CA VAL A 313 2.94 -8.98 -6.98
C VAL A 313 4.38 -9.17 -6.49
N ALA A 314 5.04 -8.10 -6.06
CA ALA A 314 6.45 -8.16 -5.65
C ALA A 314 6.64 -9.10 -4.44
N PRO A 315 7.63 -10.02 -4.46
CA PRO A 315 7.77 -11.05 -3.43
C PRO A 315 8.20 -10.54 -2.04
N TRP A 316 8.40 -9.26 -1.87
CA TRP A 316 8.72 -8.58 -0.61
C TRP A 316 7.58 -7.70 -0.07
N VAL A 317 6.42 -7.73 -0.69
CA VAL A 317 5.21 -7.04 -0.21
C VAL A 317 4.13 -8.05 0.17
N ILE A 318 3.08 -7.59 0.80
CA ILE A 318 1.89 -8.38 1.08
C ILE A 318 0.76 -7.84 0.20
N GLY A 319 0.32 -8.60 -0.79
CA GLY A 319 -0.79 -8.30 -1.67
C GLY A 319 -2.12 -8.75 -1.03
N VAL A 320 -3.10 -7.86 -0.93
CA VAL A 320 -4.35 -8.12 -0.21
C VAL A 320 -5.55 -8.10 -1.14
N ALA A 321 -6.22 -9.24 -1.28
CA ALA A 321 -7.51 -9.39 -1.97
C ALA A 321 -8.68 -8.94 -1.08
N ALA A 322 -9.80 -8.54 -1.70
CA ALA A 322 -10.99 -8.11 -1.01
C ALA A 322 -11.99 -9.25 -0.87
N GLY A 323 -12.31 -9.59 0.36
CA GLY A 323 -13.35 -10.54 0.73
C GLY A 323 -14.54 -9.85 1.39
N CYS A 324 -15.64 -10.59 1.49
CA CYS A 324 -16.83 -10.17 2.18
C CYS A 324 -16.78 -10.50 3.66
N LYS A 325 -17.59 -9.83 4.45
CA LYS A 325 -17.75 -10.14 5.86
C LYS A 325 -18.45 -11.51 6.01
N THR A 326 -17.92 -12.33 6.90
CA THR A 326 -18.47 -13.66 7.19
C THR A 326 -19.31 -13.69 8.48
N VAL A 327 -19.35 -12.59 9.23
CA VAL A 327 -20.17 -12.45 10.43
C VAL A 327 -21.53 -11.91 10.03
N PRO A 328 -22.63 -12.63 10.29
CA PRO A 328 -23.96 -12.09 10.10
C PRO A 328 -24.11 -10.82 10.95
N ASP A 329 -24.52 -9.71 10.34
CA ASP A 329 -24.98 -8.55 11.08
C ASP A 329 -26.24 -8.98 11.84
N PRO A 330 -26.27 -8.92 13.17
CA PRO A 330 -27.45 -9.30 13.94
C PRO A 330 -28.68 -8.45 13.62
N THR A 331 -28.51 -7.32 12.94
CA THR A 331 -29.58 -6.41 12.52
C THR A 331 -30.03 -6.63 11.08
N ASN A 332 -29.23 -7.28 10.24
CA ASN A 332 -29.53 -7.52 8.83
C ASN A 332 -28.91 -8.84 8.31
N SER A 333 -29.72 -9.88 8.27
CA SER A 333 -29.33 -11.22 7.79
C SER A 333 -29.11 -11.32 6.27
N ALA A 334 -29.20 -10.22 5.52
CA ALA A 334 -29.20 -10.21 4.07
C ALA A 334 -27.86 -9.74 3.44
N ILE A 335 -26.84 -9.44 4.25
CA ILE A 335 -25.58 -8.93 3.73
C ILE A 335 -24.64 -10.08 3.36
N HIS A 336 -24.87 -10.65 2.19
CA HIS A 336 -23.92 -11.55 1.53
C HIS A 336 -23.35 -10.85 0.30
N CYS A 337 -22.06 -11.08 -0.02
CA CYS A 337 -21.51 -10.71 -1.34
C CYS A 337 -22.31 -11.30 -2.52
N ALA A 338 -23.07 -12.34 -2.29
CA ALA A 338 -23.94 -12.98 -3.27
C ALA A 338 -24.88 -12.01 -3.99
N ASP A 339 -25.28 -10.91 -3.32
CA ASP A 339 -26.22 -9.94 -3.92
C ASP A 339 -25.61 -9.09 -5.04
N GLN A 340 -24.27 -9.07 -5.17
CA GLN A 340 -23.61 -8.34 -6.25
C GLN A 340 -23.27 -9.20 -7.48
N THR A 341 -23.30 -10.54 -7.37
CA THR A 341 -22.77 -11.42 -8.40
C THR A 341 -23.81 -12.30 -9.06
N GLY A 342 -25.00 -12.46 -8.50
CA GLY A 342 -26.03 -13.36 -9.05
C GLY A 342 -25.59 -14.82 -9.22
N GLN A 343 -24.43 -15.20 -8.75
CA GLN A 343 -23.87 -16.54 -8.84
C GLN A 343 -23.72 -17.16 -7.45
N GLY A 344 -24.64 -17.98 -7.07
CA GLY A 344 -24.79 -18.72 -5.81
C GLY A 344 -23.61 -19.54 -5.30
N ARG A 345 -22.42 -18.99 -5.30
CA ARG A 345 -21.34 -19.36 -4.40
C ARG A 345 -21.53 -18.52 -3.16
N ASP A 346 -21.45 -19.14 -1.98
CA ASP A 346 -21.35 -18.41 -0.70
C ASP A 346 -20.09 -17.52 -0.78
N ALA A 347 -20.26 -16.35 -1.40
CA ALA A 347 -19.17 -15.59 -1.95
C ALA A 347 -18.39 -14.89 -0.85
N VAL A 348 -17.25 -15.43 -0.52
CA VAL A 348 -16.30 -14.82 0.42
C VAL A 348 -15.36 -13.84 -0.31
N LEU A 349 -15.18 -13.98 -1.63
CA LEU A 349 -14.34 -13.12 -2.45
C LEU A 349 -15.20 -12.16 -3.28
N ALA A 350 -14.86 -10.88 -3.25
CA ALA A 350 -15.52 -9.87 -4.08
C ALA A 350 -15.20 -10.04 -5.58
N ASP A 351 -16.18 -9.85 -6.44
CA ASP A 351 -15.98 -9.98 -7.90
C ASP A 351 -14.98 -8.97 -8.44
N PHE A 352 -15.01 -7.74 -7.92
CA PHE A 352 -14.07 -6.70 -8.32
C PHE A 352 -12.62 -7.00 -7.86
N SER A 353 -12.42 -7.87 -6.86
CA SER A 353 -11.07 -8.17 -6.39
C SER A 353 -10.22 -8.73 -7.53
N SER A 354 -9.11 -8.07 -7.81
CA SER A 354 -8.15 -8.52 -8.84
C SER A 354 -7.60 -9.90 -8.52
N ARG A 355 -7.32 -10.66 -9.56
CA ARG A 355 -6.87 -12.04 -9.48
C ARG A 355 -5.57 -12.25 -10.24
N GLY A 356 -4.79 -13.22 -9.79
CA GLY A 356 -3.53 -13.58 -10.38
C GLY A 356 -3.62 -14.47 -11.60
N VAL A 357 -2.64 -15.35 -11.75
CA VAL A 357 -2.52 -16.28 -12.87
C VAL A 357 -2.49 -17.73 -12.37
N PRO A 358 -3.40 -18.61 -12.83
CA PRO A 358 -3.39 -20.00 -12.41
C PRO A 358 -2.04 -20.68 -12.65
N GLY A 359 -1.49 -21.26 -11.58
CA GLY A 359 -0.21 -22.01 -11.64
C GLY A 359 1.04 -21.13 -11.62
N ASP A 360 0.92 -19.81 -11.62
CA ASP A 360 2.07 -18.93 -11.46
C ASP A 360 2.35 -18.72 -9.95
N PRO A 361 3.57 -19.01 -9.48
CA PRO A 361 3.91 -18.93 -8.06
C PRO A 361 4.09 -17.48 -7.55
N LEU A 362 4.13 -16.50 -8.43
CA LEU A 362 4.28 -15.08 -8.10
C LEU A 362 2.98 -14.30 -8.24
N TYR A 363 2.20 -14.60 -9.30
CA TYR A 363 0.98 -13.86 -9.61
C TYR A 363 -0.23 -14.36 -8.82
N HIS A 364 -0.25 -14.05 -7.54
CA HIS A 364 -1.39 -14.28 -6.64
C HIS A 364 -1.43 -13.18 -5.57
N PRO A 365 -2.57 -12.86 -4.95
CA PRO A 365 -2.58 -12.14 -3.68
C PRO A 365 -1.97 -13.03 -2.58
N ASP A 366 -1.48 -12.46 -1.48
CA ASP A 366 -0.95 -13.25 -0.36
C ASP A 366 -2.07 -13.71 0.57
N VAL A 367 -3.00 -12.81 0.89
CA VAL A 367 -4.15 -13.07 1.75
C VAL A 367 -5.38 -12.29 1.28
N THR A 368 -6.55 -12.72 1.77
CA THR A 368 -7.83 -12.03 1.61
C THR A 368 -8.21 -11.38 2.95
N ALA A 369 -8.77 -10.17 2.91
CA ALA A 369 -9.27 -9.48 4.09
C ALA A 369 -10.61 -8.77 3.78
N PRO A 370 -11.38 -8.32 4.81
CA PRO A 370 -12.63 -7.63 4.59
C PRO A 370 -12.44 -6.39 3.71
N GLY A 371 -13.09 -6.36 2.55
CA GLY A 371 -13.00 -5.27 1.58
C GLY A 371 -14.33 -4.86 0.98
N VAL A 372 -15.44 -5.43 1.44
CA VAL A 372 -16.79 -5.14 0.94
C VAL A 372 -17.62 -4.53 2.05
N HIS A 373 -18.21 -3.38 1.77
CA HIS A 373 -19.07 -2.68 2.70
C HIS A 373 -18.44 -2.39 4.09
N ILE A 374 -17.21 -1.81 4.23
CA ILE A 374 -16.51 -1.44 5.49
C ILE A 374 -16.85 0.00 5.96
N VAL A 375 -17.49 0.30 7.10
CA VAL A 375 -17.63 1.65 7.67
C VAL A 375 -16.35 2.10 8.33
N SER A 376 -15.89 3.28 7.96
CA SER A 376 -14.75 3.90 8.59
C SER A 376 -14.86 5.41 8.61
N THR A 377 -13.86 6.03 9.16
CA THR A 377 -13.80 7.47 9.40
C THR A 377 -13.99 8.30 8.12
N ARG A 378 -14.83 9.34 8.25
CA ARG A 378 -15.16 10.30 7.20
C ARG A 378 -14.31 11.55 7.34
N ALA A 379 -13.78 12.05 6.23
CA ALA A 379 -13.11 13.34 6.18
C ALA A 379 -14.13 14.49 6.03
N SER A 380 -13.89 15.61 6.68
CA SER A 380 -14.72 16.82 6.52
C SER A 380 -14.57 17.45 5.14
N THR A 381 -13.39 17.30 4.53
CA THR A 381 -13.05 17.79 3.19
C THR A 381 -13.21 16.73 2.10
N GLY A 382 -13.42 15.47 2.46
CA GLY A 382 -13.50 14.34 1.54
C GLY A 382 -14.80 14.29 0.76
N THR A 383 -14.95 15.16 -0.22
CA THR A 383 -16.19 15.27 -0.98
C THR A 383 -16.41 14.11 -1.94
N VAL A 384 -15.36 13.56 -2.56
CA VAL A 384 -15.51 12.49 -3.57
C VAL A 384 -16.06 11.22 -2.94
N LEU A 385 -15.42 10.69 -1.91
CA LEU A 385 -15.90 9.48 -1.23
C LEU A 385 -17.28 9.70 -0.60
N ASN A 386 -17.45 10.83 0.08
CA ASN A 386 -18.70 11.15 0.77
C ASN A 386 -19.90 11.36 -0.17
N VAL A 387 -19.68 11.89 -1.39
CA VAL A 387 -20.75 12.09 -2.38
C VAL A 387 -21.08 10.79 -3.10
N LEU A 388 -20.10 9.97 -3.43
CA LEU A 388 -20.34 8.67 -4.06
C LEU A 388 -21.23 7.77 -3.19
N ASP A 389 -21.18 7.95 -1.88
CA ASP A 389 -21.86 7.10 -0.92
C ASP A 389 -23.03 7.77 -0.16
N ALA A 390 -23.25 9.07 -0.36
CA ALA A 390 -24.31 9.82 0.34
C ALA A 390 -25.72 9.21 0.18
N ASN A 391 -25.99 8.52 -0.92
CA ASN A 391 -27.24 7.80 -1.13
C ASN A 391 -27.33 6.48 -0.36
N HIS A 392 -26.20 5.91 0.05
CA HIS A 392 -26.13 4.67 0.80
C HIS A 392 -26.04 4.91 2.31
N ASP A 393 -25.29 5.92 2.75
CA ASP A 393 -25.08 6.23 4.16
C ASP A 393 -26.36 6.48 4.95
N LEU A 394 -27.35 7.13 4.34
CA LEU A 394 -28.62 7.48 4.98
C LEU A 394 -29.80 6.60 4.55
N ASN A 395 -29.59 5.67 3.64
CA ASN A 395 -30.62 4.72 3.24
C ASN A 395 -30.67 3.56 4.24
N LEU A 396 -31.66 3.57 5.12
CA LEU A 396 -31.84 2.56 6.19
C LEU A 396 -32.05 1.12 5.67
N THR A 397 -32.25 0.95 4.36
CA THR A 397 -32.34 -0.37 3.73
C THR A 397 -31.05 -0.79 3.06
N SER A 398 -30.03 0.08 3.04
CA SER A 398 -28.73 -0.24 2.46
C SER A 398 -27.87 -1.05 3.44
N THR A 399 -26.92 -1.78 2.88
CA THR A 399 -25.94 -2.57 3.64
C THR A 399 -24.99 -1.72 4.47
N CYS A 400 -25.03 -0.40 4.31
CA CYS A 400 -24.17 0.59 4.95
C CYS A 400 -24.98 1.64 5.74
N ALA A 401 -26.18 1.30 6.17
CA ALA A 401 -27.03 2.22 6.91
C ALA A 401 -26.33 2.77 8.16
N LEU A 402 -25.89 4.01 8.09
CA LEU A 402 -25.38 4.75 9.23
C LEU A 402 -26.52 5.41 10.00
N SER A 403 -26.43 5.38 11.32
CA SER A 403 -27.32 6.21 12.13
C SER A 403 -27.04 7.70 11.87
N VAL A 404 -28.05 8.56 12.05
CA VAL A 404 -27.91 10.02 11.92
C VAL A 404 -26.77 10.57 12.80
N ALA A 405 -26.54 9.94 13.97
CA ALA A 405 -25.44 10.33 14.87
C ALA A 405 -24.05 9.97 14.33
N ASN A 406 -23.92 8.88 13.56
CA ASN A 406 -22.66 8.38 13.05
C ASN A 406 -22.30 8.95 11.66
N ALA A 407 -23.29 9.27 10.81
CA ALA A 407 -23.08 9.76 9.46
C ALA A 407 -22.16 11.00 9.33
N PRO A 408 -22.06 11.92 10.30
CA PRO A 408 -21.09 13.00 10.23
C PRO A 408 -19.62 12.54 10.31
N TYR A 409 -19.35 11.41 10.98
CA TYR A 409 -17.99 10.96 11.31
C TYR A 409 -17.55 9.72 10.53
N TYR A 410 -18.49 9.02 9.92
CA TYR A 410 -18.23 7.78 9.18
C TYR A 410 -18.84 7.84 7.80
N THR A 411 -18.27 7.11 6.92
CA THR A 411 -18.77 6.90 5.57
C THR A 411 -18.45 5.49 5.14
N CYS A 412 -19.02 5.17 4.07
CA CYS A 412 -19.17 3.83 3.55
C CYS A 412 -18.38 3.55 2.22
N ALA A 413 -17.42 2.47 2.04
CA ALA A 413 -16.57 2.11 0.87
C ALA A 413 -16.28 0.58 0.65
N SER A 414 -16.20 -0.07 -0.62
CA SER A 414 -15.66 -1.40 -0.96
C SER A 414 -14.44 -1.29 -1.86
N GLY A 415 -13.47 -2.13 -1.65
CA GLY A 415 -12.28 -2.20 -2.46
C GLY A 415 -11.20 -3.04 -1.79
N THR A 416 -10.23 -3.48 -2.56
CA THR A 416 -8.99 -4.03 -2.00
C THR A 416 -8.25 -2.97 -1.18
N SER A 417 -8.52 -1.69 -1.41
CA SER A 417 -8.06 -0.57 -0.58
C SER A 417 -8.58 -0.60 0.85
N MET A 418 -9.75 -1.20 1.10
CA MET A 418 -10.32 -1.37 2.43
C MET A 418 -9.84 -2.67 3.07
N ALA A 419 -9.56 -3.68 2.26
CA ALA A 419 -8.95 -4.92 2.72
C ALA A 419 -7.51 -4.73 3.25
N THR A 420 -6.72 -3.94 2.55
CA THR A 420 -5.31 -3.65 2.87
C THR A 420 -5.11 -3.12 4.29
N PRO A 421 -5.81 -2.08 4.77
CA PRO A 421 -5.62 -1.55 6.12
C PRO A 421 -6.05 -2.52 7.23
N HIS A 422 -6.91 -3.51 6.96
CA HIS A 422 -7.16 -4.58 7.92
C HIS A 422 -5.88 -5.38 8.18
N VAL A 423 -5.20 -5.80 7.12
CA VAL A 423 -3.91 -6.52 7.23
C VAL A 423 -2.86 -5.64 7.89
N VAL A 424 -2.78 -4.35 7.54
CA VAL A 424 -1.88 -3.39 8.18
C VAL A 424 -2.12 -3.29 9.68
N GLY A 425 -3.38 -3.24 10.11
CA GLY A 425 -3.74 -3.28 11.53
C GLY A 425 -3.33 -4.59 12.19
N VAL A 426 -3.55 -5.75 11.54
CA VAL A 426 -3.10 -7.04 12.07
C VAL A 426 -1.58 -7.08 12.23
N VAL A 427 -0.81 -6.53 11.27
CA VAL A 427 0.64 -6.40 11.39
C VAL A 427 1.02 -5.58 12.62
N ALA A 428 0.30 -4.49 12.90
CA ALA A 428 0.57 -3.69 14.10
C ALA A 428 0.28 -4.45 15.40
N LEU A 429 -0.80 -5.24 15.45
CA LEU A 429 -1.10 -6.13 16.58
C LEU A 429 -0.01 -7.20 16.76
N MET A 430 0.44 -7.83 15.68
CA MET A 430 1.53 -8.81 15.70
C MET A 430 2.84 -8.20 16.20
N GLN A 431 3.17 -7.00 15.75
CA GLN A 431 4.39 -6.29 16.18
C GLN A 431 4.34 -5.96 17.67
N GLU A 432 3.21 -5.48 18.21
CA GLU A 432 3.06 -5.29 19.67
C GLU A 432 3.25 -6.60 20.41
N ALA A 433 2.57 -7.68 20.00
CA ALA A 433 2.63 -8.99 20.65
C ALA A 433 4.04 -9.60 20.66
N ALA A 434 4.82 -9.32 19.63
CA ALA A 434 6.21 -9.78 19.49
C ALA A 434 7.25 -8.79 20.05
N GLY A 435 6.84 -7.66 20.67
CA GLY A 435 7.74 -6.64 21.19
C GLY A 435 8.48 -5.86 20.09
N GLY A 436 7.89 -5.67 18.93
CA GLY A 436 8.41 -4.89 17.80
C GLY A 436 9.54 -5.56 17.01
N SER A 437 9.74 -6.85 17.15
CA SER A 437 10.92 -7.57 16.67
C SER A 437 10.73 -8.38 15.39
N LEU A 438 9.52 -8.42 14.81
CA LEU A 438 9.27 -9.20 13.60
C LEU A 438 9.85 -8.50 12.37
N THR A 439 10.51 -9.29 11.53
CA THR A 439 10.89 -8.85 10.18
C THR A 439 9.67 -8.91 9.24
N PRO A 440 9.67 -8.15 8.11
CA PRO A 440 8.61 -8.24 7.12
C PRO A 440 8.36 -9.66 6.61
N ASP A 441 9.42 -10.44 6.37
CA ASP A 441 9.31 -11.85 5.94
C ASP A 441 8.64 -12.72 6.99
N GLN A 442 8.96 -12.53 8.28
CA GLN A 442 8.30 -13.25 9.37
C GLN A 442 6.82 -12.88 9.46
N VAL A 443 6.49 -11.60 9.27
CA VAL A 443 5.10 -11.14 9.24
C VAL A 443 4.34 -11.80 8.09
N ALA A 444 4.88 -11.77 6.87
CA ALA A 444 4.25 -12.39 5.71
C ALA A 444 4.05 -13.90 5.89
N ALA A 445 5.09 -14.59 6.40
CA ALA A 445 5.03 -16.03 6.65
C ALA A 445 3.94 -16.39 7.68
N VAL A 446 3.85 -15.63 8.78
CA VAL A 446 2.83 -15.89 9.81
C VAL A 446 1.43 -15.62 9.27
N LEU A 447 1.22 -14.49 8.58
CA LEU A 447 -0.09 -14.15 8.00
C LEU A 447 -0.57 -15.24 7.03
N THR A 448 0.30 -15.75 6.15
CA THR A 448 -0.07 -16.79 5.20
C THR A 448 -0.28 -18.15 5.87
N GLN A 449 0.53 -18.50 6.87
CA GLN A 449 0.40 -19.78 7.61
C GLN A 449 -0.85 -19.84 8.50
N THR A 450 -1.31 -18.70 9.01
CA THR A 450 -2.46 -18.63 9.93
C THR A 450 -3.75 -18.20 9.25
N ALA A 451 -3.71 -17.85 7.96
CA ALA A 451 -4.90 -17.52 7.19
C ALA A 451 -5.89 -18.70 7.17
N ARG A 452 -7.18 -18.37 7.29
CA ARG A 452 -8.24 -19.36 7.18
C ARG A 452 -8.45 -19.76 5.72
N PRO A 453 -8.28 -21.02 5.34
CA PRO A 453 -8.50 -21.45 3.96
C PRO A 453 -9.90 -21.10 3.48
N LEU A 454 -10.03 -20.76 2.20
CA LEU A 454 -11.31 -20.45 1.55
C LEU A 454 -11.67 -21.59 0.57
N PRO A 455 -12.50 -22.58 0.99
CA PRO A 455 -12.87 -23.69 0.14
C PRO A 455 -13.53 -23.24 -1.16
N GLY A 456 -13.14 -23.86 -2.27
CA GLY A 456 -13.68 -23.55 -3.60
C GLY A 456 -12.96 -22.42 -4.34
N PHE A 457 -11.96 -21.79 -3.71
CA PHE A 457 -11.08 -20.81 -4.35
C PHE A 457 -9.66 -21.32 -4.47
N ALA A 458 -8.97 -20.90 -5.52
CA ALA A 458 -7.57 -21.24 -5.75
C ALA A 458 -6.62 -20.15 -5.21
N LEU A 459 -5.35 -20.49 -5.01
CA LEU A 459 -4.29 -19.59 -4.53
C LEU A 459 -4.24 -18.28 -5.33
N TRP A 460 -4.31 -18.37 -6.65
CA TRP A 460 -4.27 -17.19 -7.54
C TRP A 460 -5.46 -16.24 -7.38
N GLU A 461 -6.53 -16.66 -6.70
CA GLU A 461 -7.73 -15.83 -6.44
C GLU A 461 -7.68 -15.18 -5.06
N VAL A 462 -7.32 -15.93 -4.02
CA VAL A 462 -7.52 -15.54 -2.60
C VAL A 462 -6.24 -15.56 -1.77
N GLY A 463 -5.11 -15.94 -2.35
CA GLY A 463 -3.89 -16.18 -1.60
C GLY A 463 -4.00 -17.40 -0.68
N ALA A 464 -3.33 -17.36 0.46
CA ALA A 464 -3.38 -18.41 1.47
C ALA A 464 -4.77 -18.56 2.14
N GLY A 465 -5.63 -17.55 1.99
CA GLY A 465 -6.97 -17.54 2.56
C GLY A 465 -7.31 -16.23 3.28
N TYR A 466 -8.34 -16.30 4.11
CA TYR A 466 -8.85 -15.14 4.84
C TYR A 466 -7.98 -14.86 6.08
N VAL A 467 -7.54 -13.62 6.26
CA VAL A 467 -6.69 -13.23 7.40
C VAL A 467 -7.37 -13.54 8.74
N ASP A 468 -6.61 -14.07 9.69
CA ASP A 468 -7.04 -14.37 11.06
C ASP A 468 -6.10 -13.67 12.05
N ALA A 469 -6.58 -12.55 12.61
CA ALA A 469 -5.79 -11.73 13.50
C ALA A 469 -5.46 -12.46 14.82
N LEU A 470 -6.42 -13.24 15.33
CA LEU A 470 -6.23 -13.96 16.58
C LEU A 470 -5.18 -15.06 16.42
N ALA A 471 -5.27 -15.85 15.35
CA ALA A 471 -4.29 -16.89 15.05
C ALA A 471 -2.89 -16.30 14.80
N ALA A 472 -2.81 -15.21 14.00
CA ALA A 472 -1.54 -14.54 13.69
C ALA A 472 -0.86 -13.96 14.94
N VAL A 473 -1.63 -13.29 15.81
CA VAL A 473 -1.10 -12.74 17.06
C VAL A 473 -0.65 -13.83 18.02
N ASN A 474 -1.44 -14.91 18.16
CA ASN A 474 -1.08 -16.03 19.02
C ASN A 474 0.20 -16.75 18.54
N ALA A 475 0.43 -16.82 17.23
CA ALA A 475 1.63 -17.44 16.67
C ALA A 475 2.93 -16.67 16.97
N VAL A 476 2.86 -15.36 17.28
CA VAL A 476 4.03 -14.50 17.53
C VAL A 476 4.11 -13.98 18.97
N ARG A 477 3.11 -14.28 19.79
CA ARG A 477 3.03 -13.79 21.17
C ARG A 477 4.17 -14.38 22.01
N LYS A 478 4.91 -13.50 22.69
CA LYS A 478 6.00 -13.86 23.61
C LYS A 478 5.50 -14.09 25.03
#